data_1c073bd79c4423c6c19cbc6bf4571a82
#
_entry.id   1c073bd79c4423c6c19cbc6bf4571a82
#
_cell.length_a   1.000
_cell.length_b   1.000
_cell.length_c   1.000
_cell.angle_alpha   90.00
_cell.angle_beta   90.00
_cell.angle_gamma   90.00
#
_symmetry.space_group_name_H-M   'P 1'
#
loop_
_entity.id
_entity.type
_entity.pdbx_description
1 polymer ?
#
loop_
_entity_poly.entity_id
_entity_poly.type
_entity_poly.pdbx_seq_one_letter_code
_entity_poly.pdbx_strand_id
1 'polypeptide(L)' 'VSRSELQPGDLVFFSDGSYPASHVGIYVGDDQFIHASSSTGNGYCVCVSSLNTNYYSRNFVGGRRF' A
#
# COMPACT_ATOMS: atom_id res chain seq x y z
N VAL A 1 -2.79 11.49 5.57
CA VAL A 1 -2.34 12.28 4.42
C VAL A 1 -2.92 11.71 3.14
N SER A 2 -3.11 12.56 2.16
CA SER A 2 -3.58 12.14 0.84
C SER A 2 -2.43 11.54 0.03
N ARG A 3 -2.77 10.90 -1.09
CA ARG A 3 -1.77 10.28 -1.96
C ARG A 3 -0.73 11.29 -2.44
N SER A 4 -1.15 12.49 -2.77
CA SER A 4 -0.23 13.53 -3.28
C SER A 4 0.69 14.08 -2.20
N GLU A 5 0.40 13.81 -0.94
CA GLU A 5 1.18 14.29 0.20
C GLU A 5 2.12 13.23 0.77
N LEU A 6 2.11 12.01 0.22
CA LEU A 6 2.92 10.91 0.74
C LEU A 6 4.40 11.21 0.69
N GLN A 7 5.11 10.84 1.75
CA GLN A 7 6.56 10.93 1.87
C GLN A 7 7.11 9.56 2.31
N PRO A 8 8.36 9.23 1.95
CA PRO A 8 8.95 7.97 2.39
C PRO A 8 8.83 7.81 3.90
N GLY A 9 8.39 6.63 4.33
CA GLY A 9 8.15 6.32 5.73
C GLY A 9 6.67 6.43 6.13
N ASP A 10 5.83 7.03 5.32
CA ASP A 10 4.39 7.09 5.60
C ASP A 10 3.77 5.71 5.42
N LEU A 11 2.76 5.41 6.23
CA LEU A 11 1.96 4.20 6.06
C LEU A 11 0.92 4.43 4.98
N VAL A 12 0.69 3.41 4.15
CA VAL A 12 -0.36 3.43 3.13
C VAL A 12 -1.33 2.29 3.39
N PHE A 13 -2.62 2.58 3.27
CA PHE A 13 -3.68 1.63 3.59
C PHE A 13 -4.54 1.36 2.36
N PHE A 14 -4.94 0.11 2.21
CA PHE A 14 -5.76 -0.33 1.07
C PHE A 14 -6.94 -1.14 1.58
N SER A 15 -8.04 -1.11 0.84
CA SER A 15 -9.22 -1.91 1.14
C SER A 15 -9.78 -2.50 -0.15
N ASP A 16 -10.06 -3.78 -0.11
CA ASP A 16 -10.71 -4.48 -1.23
C ASP A 16 -12.23 -4.48 -1.11
N GLY A 17 -12.76 -3.74 -0.13
CA GLY A 17 -14.19 -3.69 0.12
C GLY A 17 -14.67 -4.58 1.25
N SER A 18 -13.83 -5.52 1.71
CA SER A 18 -14.19 -6.45 2.78
C SER A 18 -14.03 -5.82 4.15
N TYR A 19 -13.01 -4.97 4.30
CA TYR A 19 -12.69 -4.30 5.57
C TYR A 19 -12.32 -2.86 5.27
N PRO A 20 -12.44 -1.95 6.28
CA PRO A 20 -12.04 -0.55 6.11
C PRO A 20 -10.57 -0.38 5.69
N ALA A 21 -9.69 -1.28 6.15
CA ALA A 21 -8.31 -1.30 5.71
C ALA A 21 -7.82 -2.74 5.81
N SER A 22 -7.77 -3.44 4.68
CA SER A 22 -7.41 -4.85 4.63
C SER A 22 -5.94 -5.09 4.36
N HIS A 23 -5.20 -4.05 3.95
CA HIS A 23 -3.79 -4.19 3.61
C HIS A 23 -3.05 -2.90 3.94
N VAL A 24 -1.80 -3.02 4.38
CA VAL A 24 -0.98 -1.88 4.75
C VAL A 24 0.43 -2.05 4.18
N GLY A 25 1.05 -0.93 3.82
CA GLY A 25 2.43 -0.90 3.39
C GLY A 25 3.12 0.36 3.88
N ILE A 26 4.40 0.50 3.53
CA ILE A 26 5.20 1.68 3.86
C ILE A 26 5.65 2.33 2.56
N TYR A 27 5.33 3.60 2.39
CA TYR A 27 5.70 4.34 1.20
C TYR A 27 7.21 4.54 1.15
N VAL A 28 7.81 4.31 -0.01
CA VAL A 28 9.25 4.43 -0.18
C VAL A 28 9.65 5.49 -1.22
N GLY A 29 8.67 6.22 -1.76
CA GLY A 29 8.91 7.23 -2.79
C GLY A 29 8.60 6.70 -4.17
N ASP A 30 8.55 7.60 -5.16
CA ASP A 30 8.35 7.27 -6.58
C ASP A 30 7.08 6.46 -6.83
N ASP A 31 6.01 6.75 -6.07
CA ASP A 31 4.74 6.04 -6.13
C ASP A 31 4.86 4.55 -5.82
N GLN A 32 5.85 4.17 -5.01
CA GLN A 32 6.08 2.78 -4.63
C GLN A 32 5.96 2.61 -3.13
N PHE A 33 5.64 1.39 -2.72
CA PHE A 33 5.54 1.04 -1.30
C PHE A 33 6.03 -0.38 -1.08
N ILE A 34 6.57 -0.62 0.11
CA ILE A 34 7.02 -1.95 0.52
C ILE A 34 5.94 -2.57 1.39
N HIS A 35 5.66 -3.86 1.20
CA HIS A 35 4.61 -4.53 1.94
C HIS A 35 4.85 -6.04 1.96
N ALA A 36 4.17 -6.71 2.89
CA ALA A 36 4.14 -8.17 2.93
C ALA A 36 2.92 -8.63 2.14
N SER A 37 3.14 -9.43 1.10
CA SER A 37 2.10 -9.91 0.21
C SER A 37 2.00 -11.43 0.28
N SER A 38 0.78 -11.94 0.32
CA SER A 38 0.52 -13.38 0.31
C SER A 38 0.14 -13.90 -1.07
N SER A 39 0.27 -13.07 -2.10
CA SER A 39 -0.21 -13.40 -3.44
C SER A 39 0.65 -14.43 -4.18
N THR A 40 1.80 -14.80 -3.63
CA THR A 40 2.73 -15.72 -4.29
C THR A 40 2.34 -17.19 -4.15
N GLY A 41 1.41 -17.50 -3.25
CA GLY A 41 1.04 -18.89 -2.98
C GLY A 41 2.00 -19.65 -2.08
N ASN A 42 3.14 -19.09 -1.75
CA ASN A 42 4.18 -19.70 -0.91
C ASN A 42 4.29 -19.04 0.46
N GLY A 43 3.22 -18.38 0.91
CA GLY A 43 3.23 -17.60 2.14
C GLY A 43 3.53 -16.14 1.83
N TYR A 44 3.95 -15.40 2.85
CA TYR A 44 4.20 -13.98 2.71
C TYR A 44 5.54 -13.70 2.07
N CYS A 45 5.54 -12.71 1.20
CA CYS A 45 6.74 -12.20 0.57
C CYS A 45 6.80 -10.69 0.79
N VAL A 46 7.93 -10.19 1.28
CA VAL A 46 8.14 -8.74 1.38
C VAL A 46 8.59 -8.24 0.01
N CYS A 47 7.84 -7.31 -0.55
CA CYS A 47 8.09 -6.83 -1.90
C CYS A 47 7.71 -5.37 -2.04
N VAL A 48 8.19 -4.76 -3.12
CA VAL A 48 7.86 -3.39 -3.49
C VAL A 48 6.86 -3.43 -4.63
N SER A 49 5.78 -2.66 -4.49
CA SER A 49 4.74 -2.55 -5.52
C SER A 49 4.47 -1.09 -5.84
N SER A 50 3.83 -0.83 -6.97
CA SER A 50 3.53 0.51 -7.42
C SER A 50 2.09 0.90 -7.03
N LEU A 51 1.92 2.14 -6.56
CA LEU A 51 0.60 2.71 -6.33
C LEU A 51 -0.14 2.98 -7.66
N ASN A 52 0.57 2.94 -8.77
CA ASN A 52 0.00 3.22 -10.08
C ASN A 52 -0.66 2.01 -10.74
N THR A 53 -0.57 0.82 -10.12
CA THR A 53 -1.28 -0.34 -10.64
C THR A 53 -2.78 -0.15 -10.43
N ASN A 54 -3.59 -0.78 -11.29
CA ASN A 54 -5.03 -0.66 -11.19
C ASN A 54 -5.55 -1.11 -9.83
N TYR A 55 -5.02 -2.20 -9.31
CA TYR A 55 -5.47 -2.75 -8.03
C TYR A 55 -5.22 -1.77 -6.88
N TYR A 56 -3.96 -1.31 -6.73
CA TYR A 56 -3.62 -0.46 -5.59
C TYR A 56 -4.14 0.96 -5.75
N SER A 57 -4.18 1.49 -6.96
CA SER A 57 -4.75 2.80 -7.22
C SER A 57 -6.23 2.85 -6.85
N ARG A 58 -6.96 1.79 -7.19
CA ARG A 58 -8.40 1.70 -6.92
C ARG A 58 -8.70 1.50 -5.44
N ASN A 59 -7.84 0.74 -4.75
CA ASN A 59 -8.11 0.31 -3.38
C ASN A 59 -7.43 1.18 -2.32
N PHE A 60 -6.70 2.20 -2.72
CA PHE A 60 -6.03 3.10 -1.77
C PHE A 60 -7.08 3.88 -0.98
N VAL A 61 -7.01 3.83 0.35
CA VAL A 61 -7.97 4.52 1.22
C VAL A 61 -7.33 5.67 2.00
N GLY A 62 -6.02 5.75 2.10
CA GLY A 62 -5.37 6.86 2.76
C GLY A 62 -4.00 6.51 3.27
N GLY A 63 -3.32 7.51 3.81
CA GLY A 63 -2.01 7.36 4.42
C GLY A 63 -1.97 7.94 5.81
N ARG A 64 -0.98 7.53 6.59
CA ARG A 64 -0.74 8.02 7.94
C ARG A 64 0.74 8.33 8.11
N ARG A 65 1.01 9.42 8.81
CA ARG A 65 2.38 9.86 9.15
C ARG A 65 2.56 9.76 10.65
N PHE A 66 3.71 9.26 11.05
CA PHE A 66 4.06 9.20 12.48
C PHE A 66 4.42 10.56 13.03
#